data_b11aa3746e642c4d0f591bfa74e2cb0a
#
_entry.id   b11aa3746e642c4d0f591bfa74e2cb0a
#
_cell.length_a   1.000
_cell.length_b   1.000
_cell.length_c   1.000
_cell.angle_alpha   90.00
_cell.angle_beta   90.00
_cell.angle_gamma   90.00
#
_symmetry.space_group_name_H-M   'P 1'
#
loop_
_entity.id
_entity.type
_entity.pdbx_description
1 polymer ?
#
loop_
_entity_poly.entity_id
_entity_poly.type
_entity_poly.pdbx_seq_one_letter_code
_entity_poly.pdbx_strand_id
1 'polypeptide(L)'
;MIVAIDFGITNTDIAVSNGGALDFFSFKTNLPIEESNILGLLNQIKINHKSLKTIGISGGKSSEFSEDIGAIKLIKVPEVEAIGRGAKRIFKENESMLVMSLGTGTGCIFVDNKTYQYVGGIPVGGGTLAGLSKLLINEDSIDEISSLATSGDRSEVDVLIDDVVSGIDILKPNLSAANFAKVSRNKYRKEDIAKALTNMIGEIIGTVAFSNAFIFDKAEVFFIGRTFLEPNIKAAINERLTIAGIKGIYSDAPGKENCIGILDFLEENN
;
A
#
# COMPACT_ATOMS: atom_id res chain seq x y z
N MET A 1 -12.33 4.27 25.29
CA MET A 1 -12.49 4.26 23.81
C MET A 1 -11.41 5.17 23.24
N ILE A 2 -10.65 4.65 22.29
CA ILE A 2 -9.57 5.33 21.57
C ILE A 2 -9.90 5.25 20.08
N VAL A 3 -9.67 6.35 19.36
CA VAL A 3 -9.91 6.44 17.91
C VAL A 3 -8.61 6.79 17.21
N ALA A 4 -8.32 6.10 16.13
CA ALA A 4 -7.22 6.37 15.21
C ALA A 4 -7.76 6.68 13.82
N ILE A 5 -7.23 7.70 13.16
CA ILE A 5 -7.62 8.09 11.80
C ILE A 5 -6.36 8.21 10.95
N ASP A 6 -6.31 7.45 9.86
CA ASP A 6 -5.29 7.58 8.82
C ASP A 6 -5.88 8.26 7.57
N PHE A 7 -5.38 9.45 7.26
CA PHE A 7 -5.80 10.24 6.11
C PHE A 7 -4.97 9.87 4.86
N GLY A 8 -5.28 8.74 4.24
CA GLY A 8 -4.64 8.40 2.97
C GLY A 8 -5.16 9.26 1.81
N ILE A 9 -4.41 9.28 0.71
CA ILE A 9 -4.78 10.05 -0.51
C ILE A 9 -6.09 9.53 -1.12
N THR A 10 -6.27 8.21 -1.16
CA THR A 10 -7.44 7.57 -1.79
C THR A 10 -8.53 7.21 -0.77
N ASN A 11 -8.14 6.73 0.39
CA ASN A 11 -9.07 6.33 1.45
C ASN A 11 -8.65 6.94 2.77
N THR A 12 -9.64 7.33 3.57
CA THR A 12 -9.48 7.67 4.99
C THR A 12 -9.93 6.47 5.81
N ASP A 13 -9.04 5.92 6.60
CA ASP A 13 -9.26 4.74 7.40
C ASP A 13 -9.40 5.11 8.89
N ILE A 14 -10.31 4.46 9.59
CA ILE A 14 -10.57 4.70 11.01
C ILE A 14 -10.56 3.38 11.76
N ALA A 15 -9.85 3.35 12.87
CA ALA A 15 -9.96 2.28 13.86
C ALA A 15 -10.51 2.82 15.18
N VAL A 16 -11.39 2.06 15.79
CA VAL A 16 -11.97 2.35 17.10
C VAL A 16 -11.64 1.20 18.04
N SER A 17 -10.90 1.49 19.11
CA SER A 17 -10.61 0.56 20.19
C SER A 17 -11.52 0.82 21.38
N ASN A 18 -12.31 -0.18 21.77
CA ASN A 18 -13.21 -0.08 22.91
C ASN A 18 -13.20 -1.37 23.73
N GLY A 19 -12.58 -1.33 24.91
CA GLY A 19 -12.54 -2.47 25.83
C GLY A 19 -11.89 -3.74 25.24
N GLY A 20 -10.93 -3.59 24.32
CA GLY A 20 -10.23 -4.69 23.64
C GLY A 20 -10.85 -5.12 22.31
N ALA A 21 -12.07 -4.67 21.99
CA ALA A 21 -12.64 -4.82 20.65
C ALA A 21 -12.09 -3.75 19.69
N LEU A 22 -11.85 -4.15 18.44
CA LEU A 22 -11.37 -3.26 17.38
C LEU A 22 -12.37 -3.27 16.23
N ASP A 23 -12.95 -2.09 15.95
CA ASP A 23 -13.79 -1.85 14.78
C ASP A 23 -13.03 -1.01 13.76
N PHE A 24 -13.19 -1.34 12.46
CA PHE A 24 -12.52 -0.65 11.37
C PHE A 24 -13.53 -0.13 10.35
N PHE A 25 -13.29 1.09 9.86
CA PHE A 25 -14.10 1.76 8.86
C PHE A 25 -13.17 2.35 7.80
N SER A 26 -13.63 2.39 6.54
CA SER A 26 -12.90 2.98 5.43
C SER A 26 -13.83 3.82 4.58
N PHE A 27 -13.42 5.02 4.24
CA PHE A 27 -14.16 5.98 3.44
C PHE A 27 -13.29 6.46 2.28
N LYS A 28 -13.88 6.80 1.15
CA LYS A 28 -13.15 7.55 0.13
C LYS A 28 -12.73 8.90 0.67
N THR A 29 -11.46 9.25 0.46
CA THR A 29 -10.96 10.55 0.91
C THR A 29 -11.57 11.67 0.07
N ASN A 30 -12.18 12.64 0.74
CA ASN A 30 -12.60 13.89 0.12
C ASN A 30 -11.44 14.88 0.20
N LEU A 31 -10.98 15.37 -0.94
CA LEU A 31 -9.96 16.41 -1.00
C LEU A 31 -10.61 17.78 -1.11
N PRO A 32 -10.09 18.82 -0.42
CA PRO A 32 -8.93 18.79 0.48
C PRO A 32 -9.22 18.05 1.80
N ILE A 33 -8.18 17.47 2.42
CA ILE A 33 -8.29 16.88 3.76
C ILE A 33 -8.31 18.04 4.75
N GLU A 34 -9.41 18.17 5.49
CA GLU A 34 -9.65 19.26 6.45
C GLU A 34 -10.00 18.71 7.84
N GLU A 35 -9.59 19.44 8.86
CA GLU A 35 -9.89 19.13 10.26
C GLU A 35 -11.41 19.03 10.53
N SER A 36 -12.20 19.87 9.85
CA SER A 36 -13.67 19.86 9.92
C SER A 36 -14.29 18.50 9.56
N ASN A 37 -13.60 17.70 8.75
CA ASN A 37 -14.06 16.39 8.31
C ASN A 37 -14.06 15.35 9.45
N ILE A 38 -13.23 15.53 10.49
CA ILE A 38 -13.09 14.55 11.60
C ILE A 38 -14.43 14.33 12.29
N LEU A 39 -15.13 15.41 12.68
CA LEU A 39 -16.42 15.29 13.37
C LEU A 39 -17.49 14.65 12.46
N GLY A 40 -17.45 14.97 11.16
CA GLY A 40 -18.31 14.35 10.16
C GLY A 40 -18.11 12.84 10.05
N LEU A 41 -16.84 12.39 9.99
CA LEU A 41 -16.48 10.97 9.95
C LEU A 41 -16.94 10.25 11.24
N LEU A 42 -16.69 10.82 12.41
CA LEU A 42 -17.14 10.24 13.69
C LEU A 42 -18.65 10.08 13.74
N ASN A 43 -19.41 11.06 13.24
CA ASN A 43 -20.87 10.99 13.17
C ASN A 43 -21.33 9.87 12.23
N GLN A 44 -20.69 9.67 11.08
CA GLN A 44 -21.01 8.59 10.13
C GLN A 44 -20.85 7.20 10.76
N ILE A 45 -19.83 7.02 11.60
CA ILE A 45 -19.61 5.75 12.33
C ILE A 45 -20.35 5.70 13.68
N LYS A 46 -21.23 6.66 13.93
CA LYS A 46 -22.08 6.75 15.15
C LYS A 46 -21.27 6.82 16.46
N ILE A 47 -20.10 7.40 16.43
CA ILE A 47 -19.30 7.67 17.63
C ILE A 47 -19.75 8.98 18.23
N ASN A 48 -20.12 8.94 19.51
CA ASN A 48 -20.40 10.18 20.26
C ASN A 48 -19.07 10.89 20.60
N HIS A 49 -18.73 11.87 19.78
CA HIS A 49 -17.48 12.64 19.92
C HIS A 49 -17.36 13.35 21.28
N LYS A 50 -18.47 13.65 21.98
CA LYS A 50 -18.45 14.26 23.32
C LYS A 50 -17.85 13.34 24.39
N SER A 51 -17.78 12.03 24.13
CA SER A 51 -17.17 11.05 25.05
C SER A 51 -15.68 10.82 24.77
N LEU A 52 -15.15 11.37 23.66
CA LEU A 52 -13.75 11.25 23.30
C LEU A 52 -12.92 12.35 23.96
N LYS A 53 -11.77 11.95 24.50
CA LYS A 53 -10.74 12.86 25.01
C LYS A 53 -9.60 13.06 24.03
N THR A 54 -9.27 12.01 23.29
CA THR A 54 -8.11 11.98 22.40
C THR A 54 -8.42 11.20 21.14
N ILE A 55 -7.90 11.66 20.02
CA ILE A 55 -7.90 10.99 18.73
C ILE A 55 -6.46 10.99 18.19
N GLY A 56 -5.95 9.83 17.78
CA GLY A 56 -4.69 9.75 17.02
C GLY A 56 -4.94 9.98 15.54
N ILE A 57 -4.10 10.78 14.92
CA ILE A 57 -4.21 11.09 13.48
C ILE A 57 -2.88 10.94 12.79
N SER A 58 -2.90 10.47 11.54
CA SER A 58 -1.74 10.33 10.67
C SER A 58 -2.12 10.55 9.20
N GLY A 59 -1.13 10.64 8.34
CA GLY A 59 -1.29 10.74 6.90
C GLY A 59 -1.76 12.11 6.40
N GLY A 60 -1.74 12.29 5.09
CA GLY A 60 -2.14 13.52 4.42
C GLY A 60 -1.50 14.77 5.01
N LYS A 61 -2.30 15.84 5.13
CA LYS A 61 -1.89 17.09 5.79
C LYS A 61 -2.27 17.16 7.27
N SER A 62 -2.52 16.04 7.92
CA SER A 62 -2.94 16.01 9.33
C SER A 62 -1.93 16.65 10.28
N SER A 63 -0.65 16.73 9.90
CA SER A 63 0.37 17.48 10.65
C SER A 63 0.10 18.98 10.76
N GLU A 64 -0.67 19.56 9.83
CA GLU A 64 -1.03 20.98 9.79
C GLU A 64 -2.28 21.29 10.63
N PHE A 65 -3.00 20.26 11.13
CA PHE A 65 -4.22 20.46 11.92
C PHE A 65 -3.91 21.09 13.27
N SER A 66 -4.93 21.67 13.90
CA SER A 66 -4.87 22.17 15.27
C SER A 66 -4.46 21.05 16.26
N GLU A 67 -4.11 21.41 17.47
CA GLU A 67 -3.86 20.42 18.52
C GLU A 67 -5.15 19.87 19.13
N ASP A 68 -6.24 20.61 19.00
CA ASP A 68 -7.53 20.27 19.58
C ASP A 68 -8.69 20.56 18.62
N ILE A 69 -9.73 19.73 18.65
CA ILE A 69 -11.04 19.99 18.07
C ILE A 69 -12.07 20.05 19.20
N GLY A 70 -12.43 21.26 19.60
CA GLY A 70 -13.28 21.48 20.76
C GLY A 70 -12.61 20.98 22.04
N ALA A 71 -13.17 19.92 22.66
CA ALA A 71 -12.60 19.30 23.86
C ALA A 71 -11.76 18.05 23.57
N ILE A 72 -11.53 17.73 22.30
CA ILE A 72 -10.83 16.51 21.89
C ILE A 72 -9.41 16.88 21.49
N LYS A 73 -8.43 16.30 22.15
CA LYS A 73 -7.01 16.43 21.81
C LYS A 73 -6.66 15.58 20.57
N LEU A 74 -5.99 16.19 19.59
CA LEU A 74 -5.45 15.47 18.42
C LEU A 74 -3.97 15.13 18.66
N ILE A 75 -3.66 13.86 18.65
CA ILE A 75 -2.29 13.35 18.72
C ILE A 75 -1.82 13.02 17.31
N LYS A 76 -0.86 13.79 16.82
CA LYS A 76 -0.28 13.62 15.48
C LYS A 76 0.79 12.56 15.53
N VAL A 77 0.57 11.45 14.83
CA VAL A 77 1.53 10.35 14.72
C VAL A 77 2.22 10.44 13.37
N PRO A 78 3.56 10.49 13.31
CA PRO A 78 4.27 10.49 12.03
C PRO A 78 3.89 9.25 11.20
N GLU A 79 3.62 9.43 9.91
CA GLU A 79 3.15 8.35 9.04
C GLU A 79 4.12 7.16 9.00
N VAL A 80 5.43 7.44 8.92
CA VAL A 80 6.48 6.42 8.93
C VAL A 80 6.46 5.59 10.22
N GLU A 81 6.19 6.24 11.36
CA GLU A 81 6.07 5.56 12.66
C GLU A 81 4.77 4.75 12.73
N ALA A 82 3.64 5.30 12.26
CA ALA A 82 2.37 4.58 12.21
C ALA A 82 2.49 3.30 11.36
N ILE A 83 3.11 3.39 10.18
CA ILE A 83 3.39 2.25 9.29
C ILE A 83 4.23 1.19 10.02
N GLY A 84 5.35 1.60 10.61
CA GLY A 84 6.28 0.66 11.25
C GLY A 84 5.71 -0.02 12.49
N ARG A 85 5.00 0.71 13.33
CA ARG A 85 4.30 0.17 14.52
C ARG A 85 3.20 -0.81 14.11
N GLY A 86 2.40 -0.44 13.12
CA GLY A 86 1.34 -1.29 12.58
C GLY A 86 1.89 -2.59 12.01
N ALA A 87 2.96 -2.53 11.22
CA ALA A 87 3.63 -3.70 10.69
C ALA A 87 4.14 -4.62 11.82
N LYS A 88 4.87 -4.08 12.80
CA LYS A 88 5.35 -4.87 13.96
C LYS A 88 4.21 -5.60 14.67
N ARG A 89 3.10 -4.91 14.91
CA ARG A 89 1.96 -5.48 15.64
C ARG A 89 1.26 -6.59 14.85
N ILE A 90 1.13 -6.44 13.54
CA ILE A 90 0.48 -7.42 12.67
C ILE A 90 1.35 -8.65 12.46
N PHE A 91 2.61 -8.46 12.09
CA PHE A 91 3.52 -9.57 11.81
C PHE A 91 4.10 -10.20 13.08
N LYS A 92 3.91 -9.57 14.25
CA LYS A 92 4.44 -10.00 15.56
C LYS A 92 5.96 -10.19 15.53
N GLU A 93 6.62 -9.33 14.74
CA GLU A 93 8.05 -9.41 14.52
C GLU A 93 8.78 -8.53 15.53
N ASN A 94 9.80 -9.08 16.17
CA ASN A 94 10.64 -8.36 17.15
C ASN A 94 11.99 -7.97 16.59
N GLU A 95 12.40 -8.56 15.47
CA GLU A 95 13.64 -8.23 14.78
C GLU A 95 13.46 -7.02 13.85
N SER A 96 14.55 -6.61 13.22
CA SER A 96 14.48 -5.53 12.24
C SER A 96 13.78 -6.01 10.95
N MET A 97 12.88 -5.18 10.44
CA MET A 97 12.01 -5.48 9.28
C MET A 97 12.25 -4.49 8.14
N LEU A 98 12.11 -4.97 6.91
CA LEU A 98 11.94 -4.11 5.75
C LEU A 98 10.46 -4.15 5.34
N VAL A 99 9.79 -3.03 5.44
CA VAL A 99 8.34 -2.89 5.20
C VAL A 99 8.08 -2.10 3.93
N MET A 100 7.30 -2.67 3.02
CA MET A 100 6.78 -2.00 1.83
C MET A 100 5.30 -1.65 2.05
N SER A 101 5.01 -0.37 2.11
CA SER A 101 3.63 0.15 2.24
C SER A 101 3.06 0.44 0.86
N LEU A 102 2.12 -0.40 0.41
CA LEU A 102 1.53 -0.38 -0.93
C LEU A 102 0.15 0.30 -0.92
N GLY A 103 0.16 1.61 -1.10
CA GLY A 103 -1.03 2.46 -1.19
C GLY A 103 -1.22 3.05 -2.58
N THR A 104 -1.56 4.33 -2.65
CA THR A 104 -1.65 5.12 -3.90
C THR A 104 -0.30 5.16 -4.61
N GLY A 105 0.79 5.35 -3.86
CA GLY A 105 2.16 5.08 -4.22
C GLY A 105 2.73 3.95 -3.35
N THR A 106 4.05 3.81 -3.32
CA THR A 106 4.75 2.78 -2.53
C THR A 106 5.84 3.44 -1.68
N GLY A 107 5.78 3.24 -0.36
CA GLY A 107 6.83 3.63 0.58
C GLY A 107 7.65 2.42 1.04
N CYS A 108 8.93 2.64 1.34
CA CYS A 108 9.80 1.65 1.95
C CYS A 108 10.30 2.15 3.30
N ILE A 109 10.07 1.37 4.34
CA ILE A 109 10.40 1.72 5.72
C ILE A 109 11.27 0.62 6.32
N PHE A 110 12.42 1.00 6.85
CA PHE A 110 13.22 0.12 7.68
C PHE A 110 12.85 0.32 9.14
N VAL A 111 12.48 -0.77 9.79
CA VAL A 111 12.05 -0.81 11.19
C VAL A 111 13.09 -1.57 11.98
N ASP A 112 13.67 -0.94 12.99
CA ASP A 112 14.62 -1.58 13.91
C ASP A 112 14.31 -1.15 15.36
N ASN A 113 13.90 -2.10 16.17
CA ASN A 113 13.43 -1.85 17.54
C ASN A 113 12.31 -0.79 17.57
N LYS A 114 12.60 0.41 18.09
CA LYS A 114 11.71 1.59 18.13
C LYS A 114 12.09 2.66 17.10
N THR A 115 12.98 2.34 16.17
CA THR A 115 13.41 3.26 15.12
C THR A 115 12.64 2.94 13.84
N TYR A 116 12.04 3.96 13.26
CA TYR A 116 11.23 3.88 12.03
C TYR A 116 11.84 4.83 11.01
N GLN A 117 12.49 4.29 9.99
CA GLN A 117 13.21 5.07 9.00
C GLN A 117 12.60 4.91 7.61
N TYR A 118 12.21 6.03 6.99
CA TYR A 118 11.89 6.02 5.57
C TYR A 118 13.18 5.85 4.76
N VAL A 119 13.27 4.76 4.04
CA VAL A 119 14.49 4.38 3.28
C VAL A 119 14.30 4.47 1.78
N GLY A 120 13.16 5.00 1.34
CA GLY A 120 12.86 5.26 -0.05
C GLY A 120 11.42 4.93 -0.38
N GLY A 121 11.10 5.03 -1.67
CA GLY A 121 9.78 4.75 -2.20
C GLY A 121 9.72 5.14 -3.67
N ILE A 122 8.60 4.83 -4.30
CA ILE A 122 8.33 5.17 -5.69
C ILE A 122 6.91 5.73 -5.84
N PRO A 123 6.70 6.68 -6.76
CA PRO A 123 5.37 7.22 -7.03
C PRO A 123 4.55 6.26 -7.92
N VAL A 124 4.68 4.94 -7.68
CA VAL A 124 3.98 3.87 -8.39
C VAL A 124 3.25 3.00 -7.38
N GLY A 125 1.98 2.77 -7.62
CA GLY A 125 1.10 1.98 -6.75
C GLY A 125 -0.32 1.90 -7.30
N GLY A 126 -1.30 1.72 -6.42
CA GLY A 126 -2.71 1.62 -6.79
C GLY A 126 -3.25 2.87 -7.51
N GLY A 127 -2.77 4.06 -7.15
CA GLY A 127 -3.13 5.30 -7.84
C GLY A 127 -2.61 5.35 -9.27
N THR A 128 -1.39 4.85 -9.50
CA THR A 128 -0.81 4.73 -10.84
C THR A 128 -1.60 3.75 -11.69
N LEU A 129 -1.99 2.59 -11.11
CA LEU A 129 -2.82 1.61 -11.79
C LEU A 129 -4.14 2.24 -12.25
N ALA A 130 -4.90 2.83 -11.33
CA ALA A 130 -6.18 3.46 -11.63
C ALA A 130 -6.05 4.57 -12.69
N GLY A 131 -5.05 5.46 -12.54
CA GLY A 131 -4.81 6.58 -13.46
C GLY A 131 -4.44 6.12 -14.87
N LEU A 132 -3.50 5.20 -15.02
CA LEU A 132 -3.10 4.67 -16.33
C LEU A 132 -4.22 3.84 -16.98
N SER A 133 -4.93 3.03 -16.21
CA SER A 133 -6.08 2.28 -16.74
C SER A 133 -7.18 3.21 -17.20
N LYS A 134 -7.47 4.30 -16.47
CA LYS A 134 -8.42 5.31 -16.93
C LYS A 134 -8.02 5.94 -18.26
N LEU A 135 -6.74 6.29 -18.41
CA LEU A 135 -6.23 6.90 -19.63
C LEU A 135 -6.21 5.94 -20.82
N LEU A 136 -5.84 4.68 -20.62
CA LEU A 136 -5.57 3.72 -21.70
C LEU A 136 -6.80 2.88 -22.11
N ILE A 137 -7.64 2.53 -21.14
CA ILE A 137 -8.78 1.63 -21.36
C ILE A 137 -10.12 2.18 -20.83
N ASN A 138 -10.11 3.44 -20.35
CA ASN A 138 -11.27 4.13 -19.75
C ASN A 138 -11.89 3.41 -18.55
N GLU A 139 -11.05 2.77 -17.72
CA GLU A 139 -11.46 2.06 -16.51
C GLU A 139 -10.59 2.50 -15.32
N ASP A 140 -11.22 2.81 -14.15
CA ASP A 140 -10.54 3.23 -12.94
C ASP A 140 -10.94 2.43 -11.68
N SER A 141 -11.89 1.52 -11.81
CA SER A 141 -12.25 0.57 -10.77
C SER A 141 -11.21 -0.54 -10.69
N ILE A 142 -10.57 -0.71 -9.54
CA ILE A 142 -9.57 -1.77 -9.34
C ILE A 142 -10.18 -3.16 -9.57
N ASP A 143 -11.41 -3.38 -9.15
CA ASP A 143 -12.09 -4.67 -9.32
C ASP A 143 -12.33 -4.99 -10.80
N GLU A 144 -12.76 -4.00 -11.60
CA GLU A 144 -12.93 -4.16 -13.04
C GLU A 144 -11.59 -4.34 -13.77
N ILE A 145 -10.56 -3.58 -13.39
CA ILE A 145 -9.20 -3.74 -13.93
C ILE A 145 -8.68 -5.14 -13.64
N SER A 146 -8.85 -5.65 -12.42
CA SER A 146 -8.44 -7.00 -12.02
C SER A 146 -9.20 -8.08 -12.81
N SER A 147 -10.51 -7.89 -13.03
CA SER A 147 -11.34 -8.78 -13.85
C SER A 147 -10.84 -8.83 -15.29
N LEU A 148 -10.60 -7.67 -15.91
CA LEU A 148 -10.03 -7.59 -17.26
C LEU A 148 -8.66 -8.27 -17.33
N ALA A 149 -7.76 -7.98 -16.40
CA ALA A 149 -6.41 -8.52 -16.35
C ALA A 149 -6.39 -10.06 -16.24
N THR A 150 -7.43 -10.66 -15.64
CA THR A 150 -7.54 -12.13 -15.52
C THR A 150 -7.65 -12.82 -16.88
N SER A 151 -8.32 -12.20 -17.86
CA SER A 151 -8.53 -12.73 -19.21
C SER A 151 -7.54 -12.18 -20.25
N GLY A 152 -6.63 -11.30 -19.85
CA GLY A 152 -5.66 -10.67 -20.72
C GLY A 152 -4.40 -11.51 -20.95
N ASP A 153 -3.77 -11.27 -22.08
CA ASP A 153 -2.45 -11.79 -22.43
C ASP A 153 -1.47 -10.63 -22.65
N ARG A 154 -0.57 -10.39 -21.69
CA ARG A 154 0.38 -9.29 -21.79
C ARG A 154 1.47 -9.50 -22.84
N SER A 155 1.66 -10.74 -23.34
CA SER A 155 2.62 -11.02 -24.40
C SER A 155 2.28 -10.33 -25.73
N GLU A 156 1.03 -9.92 -25.90
CA GLU A 156 0.58 -9.09 -27.03
C GLU A 156 1.01 -7.63 -26.92
N VAL A 157 1.34 -7.17 -25.70
CA VAL A 157 1.62 -5.77 -25.36
C VAL A 157 3.11 -5.58 -25.00
N ASP A 158 3.63 -6.47 -24.15
CA ASP A 158 5.01 -6.44 -23.64
C ASP A 158 5.96 -7.24 -24.52
N VAL A 159 7.23 -6.80 -24.58
CA VAL A 159 8.34 -7.66 -25.00
C VAL A 159 8.79 -8.45 -23.79
N LEU A 160 8.75 -9.78 -23.90
CA LEU A 160 9.18 -10.69 -22.84
C LEU A 160 10.64 -11.10 -23.02
N ILE A 161 11.25 -11.69 -22.00
CA ILE A 161 12.62 -12.23 -22.08
C ILE A 161 12.70 -13.29 -23.18
N ASP A 162 11.70 -14.15 -23.32
CA ASP A 162 11.63 -15.19 -24.35
C ASP A 162 11.62 -14.65 -25.80
N ASP A 163 11.14 -13.41 -25.98
CA ASP A 163 11.14 -12.77 -27.31
C ASP A 163 12.54 -12.31 -27.77
N VAL A 164 13.47 -12.12 -26.83
CA VAL A 164 14.74 -11.41 -27.12
C VAL A 164 16.00 -12.19 -26.73
N VAL A 165 15.88 -13.20 -25.89
CA VAL A 165 17.02 -13.98 -25.37
C VAL A 165 16.70 -15.45 -25.40
N SER A 166 17.61 -16.23 -25.97
CA SER A 166 17.58 -17.71 -25.91
C SER A 166 18.56 -18.23 -24.86
N GLY A 167 18.09 -19.02 -23.91
CA GLY A 167 18.94 -19.82 -23.03
C GLY A 167 19.60 -19.09 -21.87
N ILE A 168 18.92 -18.11 -21.22
CA ILE A 168 19.38 -17.58 -19.94
C ILE A 168 18.69 -18.34 -18.81
N ASP A 169 19.41 -19.22 -18.13
CA ASP A 169 18.87 -20.04 -17.03
C ASP A 169 18.41 -19.24 -15.79
N ILE A 170 18.90 -18.01 -15.62
CA ILE A 170 18.64 -17.17 -14.43
C ILE A 170 17.33 -16.38 -14.56
N LEU A 171 16.95 -16.01 -15.79
CA LEU A 171 15.75 -15.19 -16.04
C LEU A 171 14.60 -16.06 -16.55
N LYS A 172 13.45 -15.96 -15.91
CA LYS A 172 12.25 -16.66 -16.39
C LYS A 172 11.81 -16.08 -17.73
N PRO A 173 11.38 -16.94 -18.68
CA PRO A 173 10.96 -16.51 -20.03
C PRO A 173 9.85 -15.47 -20.03
N ASN A 174 8.94 -15.54 -19.05
CA ASN A 174 7.79 -14.68 -18.91
C ASN A 174 8.07 -13.32 -18.25
N LEU A 175 9.28 -13.01 -17.83
CA LEU A 175 9.60 -11.67 -17.31
C LEU A 175 9.57 -10.63 -18.43
N SER A 176 9.21 -9.39 -18.09
CA SER A 176 9.23 -8.30 -19.05
C SER A 176 10.66 -7.88 -19.36
N ALA A 177 11.03 -7.89 -20.63
CA ALA A 177 12.21 -7.18 -21.14
C ALA A 177 11.91 -5.71 -21.39
N ALA A 178 10.71 -5.40 -21.92
CA ALA A 178 10.24 -4.02 -22.10
C ALA A 178 8.71 -3.97 -22.06
N ASN A 179 8.17 -3.24 -21.08
CA ASN A 179 6.75 -3.04 -20.97
C ASN A 179 6.21 -2.18 -22.13
N PHE A 180 5.04 -2.55 -22.66
CA PHE A 180 4.31 -1.87 -23.74
C PHE A 180 5.06 -1.75 -25.08
N ALA A 181 6.19 -2.42 -25.28
CA ALA A 181 7.02 -2.24 -26.45
C ALA A 181 6.46 -2.87 -27.75
N LYS A 182 5.42 -3.73 -27.65
CA LYS A 182 4.73 -4.30 -28.81
C LYS A 182 3.51 -3.51 -29.29
N VAL A 183 3.05 -2.51 -28.53
CA VAL A 183 1.81 -1.75 -28.80
C VAL A 183 1.74 -1.18 -30.21
N SER A 184 2.87 -0.74 -30.79
CA SER A 184 2.92 -0.20 -32.14
C SER A 184 2.87 -1.26 -33.27
N ARG A 185 2.98 -2.52 -32.92
CA ARG A 185 3.16 -3.63 -33.89
C ARG A 185 2.04 -4.64 -33.88
N ASN A 186 1.46 -4.91 -32.71
CA ASN A 186 0.46 -5.95 -32.50
C ASN A 186 -0.95 -5.39 -32.39
N LYS A 187 -1.94 -6.27 -32.60
CA LYS A 187 -3.32 -6.03 -32.20
C LYS A 187 -3.48 -6.50 -30.75
N TYR A 188 -4.05 -5.68 -29.91
CA TYR A 188 -4.27 -5.98 -28.48
C TYR A 188 -5.68 -5.56 -28.06
N ARG A 189 -6.16 -6.15 -27.00
CA ARG A 189 -7.44 -5.86 -26.38
C ARG A 189 -7.22 -5.05 -25.09
N LYS A 190 -8.28 -4.49 -24.53
CA LYS A 190 -8.21 -3.79 -23.24
C LYS A 190 -7.81 -4.71 -22.08
N GLU A 191 -8.16 -6.00 -22.16
CA GLU A 191 -7.77 -7.04 -21.22
C GLU A 191 -6.25 -7.23 -21.20
N ASP A 192 -5.63 -7.21 -22.37
CA ASP A 192 -4.18 -7.38 -22.53
C ASP A 192 -3.42 -6.18 -21.93
N ILE A 193 -3.96 -4.96 -22.13
CA ILE A 193 -3.45 -3.74 -21.50
C ILE A 193 -3.60 -3.81 -19.97
N ALA A 194 -4.77 -4.22 -19.46
CA ALA A 194 -4.98 -4.36 -18.02
C ALA A 194 -4.00 -5.35 -17.40
N LYS A 195 -3.75 -6.48 -18.08
CA LYS A 195 -2.76 -7.48 -17.68
C LYS A 195 -1.33 -6.92 -17.66
N ALA A 196 -0.95 -6.19 -18.71
CA ALA A 196 0.37 -5.57 -18.81
C ALA A 196 0.57 -4.50 -17.73
N LEU A 197 -0.44 -3.65 -17.45
CA LEU A 197 -0.38 -2.63 -16.40
C LEU A 197 -0.21 -3.23 -15.00
N THR A 198 -1.04 -4.22 -14.64
CA THR A 198 -0.97 -4.86 -13.32
C THR A 198 0.38 -5.56 -13.14
N ASN A 199 0.87 -6.24 -14.18
CA ASN A 199 2.19 -6.88 -14.15
C ASN A 199 3.32 -5.85 -14.01
N MET A 200 3.32 -4.79 -14.82
CA MET A 200 4.35 -3.73 -14.79
C MET A 200 4.47 -3.13 -13.38
N ILE A 201 3.34 -2.78 -12.75
CA ILE A 201 3.33 -2.21 -11.40
C ILE A 201 3.92 -3.21 -10.40
N GLY A 202 3.53 -4.47 -10.47
CA GLY A 202 4.06 -5.51 -9.60
C GLY A 202 5.57 -5.74 -9.80
N GLU A 203 6.05 -5.76 -11.05
CA GLU A 203 7.47 -5.91 -11.35
C GLU A 203 8.31 -4.73 -10.83
N ILE A 204 7.81 -3.48 -10.98
CA ILE A 204 8.49 -2.30 -10.46
C ILE A 204 8.58 -2.36 -8.94
N ILE A 205 7.46 -2.62 -8.25
CA ILE A 205 7.43 -2.75 -6.79
C ILE A 205 8.34 -3.88 -6.32
N GLY A 206 8.27 -5.06 -6.95
CA GLY A 206 9.10 -6.21 -6.62
C GLY A 206 10.59 -5.94 -6.81
N THR A 207 10.96 -5.21 -7.87
CA THR A 207 12.35 -4.83 -8.13
C THR A 207 12.88 -3.88 -7.05
N VAL A 208 12.09 -2.87 -6.65
CA VAL A 208 12.47 -1.96 -5.56
C VAL A 208 12.55 -2.70 -4.23
N ALA A 209 11.62 -3.61 -3.97
CA ALA A 209 11.61 -4.41 -2.76
C ALA A 209 12.86 -5.27 -2.62
N PHE A 210 13.25 -6.04 -3.67
CA PHE A 210 14.45 -6.86 -3.60
C PHE A 210 15.73 -6.02 -3.53
N SER A 211 15.79 -4.87 -4.22
CA SER A 211 16.96 -3.99 -4.15
C SER A 211 17.19 -3.45 -2.74
N ASN A 212 16.13 -3.03 -2.06
CA ASN A 212 16.21 -2.61 -0.66
C ASN A 212 16.53 -3.80 0.27
N ALA A 213 16.01 -4.99 -0.02
CA ALA A 213 16.33 -6.18 0.78
C ALA A 213 17.83 -6.51 0.74
N PHE A 214 18.49 -6.36 -0.42
CA PHE A 214 19.95 -6.47 -0.51
C PHE A 214 20.69 -5.39 0.27
N ILE A 215 20.22 -4.13 0.20
CA ILE A 215 20.87 -3.00 0.91
C ILE A 215 20.81 -3.22 2.43
N PHE A 216 19.70 -3.74 2.94
CA PHE A 216 19.46 -3.95 4.37
C PHE A 216 19.73 -5.37 4.85
N ASP A 217 20.32 -6.23 4.01
CA ASP A 217 20.62 -7.64 4.29
C ASP A 217 19.40 -8.40 4.87
N LYS A 218 18.28 -8.35 4.13
CA LYS A 218 17.02 -9.00 4.52
C LYS A 218 16.64 -10.13 3.57
N ALA A 219 16.35 -11.30 4.14
CA ALA A 219 15.82 -12.45 3.42
C ALA A 219 14.29 -12.38 3.22
N GLU A 220 13.61 -11.50 3.96
CA GLU A 220 12.17 -11.31 3.91
C GLU A 220 11.82 -9.82 3.77
N VAL A 221 10.75 -9.55 3.02
CA VAL A 221 10.15 -8.22 2.87
C VAL A 221 8.68 -8.30 3.26
N PHE A 222 8.24 -7.38 4.12
CA PHE A 222 6.89 -7.34 4.64
C PHE A 222 6.05 -6.32 3.86
N PHE A 223 4.92 -6.77 3.32
CA PHE A 223 4.02 -5.95 2.50
C PHE A 223 2.74 -5.62 3.24
N ILE A 224 2.42 -4.35 3.33
CA ILE A 224 1.20 -3.80 3.90
C ILE A 224 0.44 -2.94 2.89
N GLY A 225 -0.77 -2.52 3.22
CA GLY A 225 -1.64 -1.72 2.33
C GLY A 225 -2.55 -2.58 1.46
N ARG A 226 -3.16 -2.00 0.42
CA ARG A 226 -4.21 -2.67 -0.38
C ARG A 226 -3.78 -3.06 -1.79
N THR A 227 -2.73 -2.47 -2.36
CA THR A 227 -2.37 -2.66 -3.78
C THR A 227 -2.00 -4.11 -4.10
N PHE A 228 -1.44 -4.86 -3.14
CA PHE A 228 -1.13 -6.28 -3.33
C PHE A 228 -2.37 -7.21 -3.33
N LEU A 229 -3.55 -6.68 -3.03
CA LEU A 229 -4.80 -7.45 -3.13
C LEU A 229 -5.14 -7.77 -4.59
N GLU A 230 -4.62 -6.99 -5.54
CA GLU A 230 -4.69 -7.33 -6.95
C GLU A 230 -3.76 -8.52 -7.24
N PRO A 231 -4.31 -9.68 -7.70
CA PRO A 231 -3.54 -10.94 -7.77
C PRO A 231 -2.35 -10.89 -8.73
N ASN A 232 -2.45 -10.18 -9.85
CA ASN A 232 -1.36 -10.09 -10.83
C ASN A 232 -0.22 -9.23 -10.29
N ILE A 233 -0.52 -8.14 -9.55
CA ILE A 233 0.49 -7.32 -8.87
C ILE A 233 1.26 -8.19 -7.87
N LYS A 234 0.53 -8.92 -7.02
CA LYS A 234 1.14 -9.80 -6.02
C LYS A 234 2.00 -10.89 -6.66
N ALA A 235 1.53 -11.50 -7.76
CA ALA A 235 2.27 -12.50 -8.49
C ALA A 235 3.57 -11.94 -9.08
N ALA A 236 3.51 -10.78 -9.72
CA ALA A 236 4.68 -10.12 -10.31
C ALA A 236 5.70 -9.67 -9.26
N ILE A 237 5.25 -9.17 -8.09
CA ILE A 237 6.13 -8.90 -6.95
C ILE A 237 6.89 -10.18 -6.56
N ASN A 238 6.17 -11.29 -6.33
CA ASN A 238 6.77 -12.55 -5.91
C ASN A 238 7.75 -13.12 -6.95
N GLU A 239 7.45 -12.97 -8.24
CA GLU A 239 8.38 -13.39 -9.29
C GLU A 239 9.71 -12.64 -9.21
N ARG A 240 9.68 -11.32 -9.00
CA ARG A 240 10.89 -10.49 -8.84
C ARG A 240 11.66 -10.86 -7.57
N LEU A 241 10.99 -11.05 -6.45
CA LEU A 241 11.61 -11.46 -5.20
C LEU A 241 12.26 -12.83 -5.29
N THR A 242 11.62 -13.78 -5.99
CA THR A 242 12.15 -15.15 -6.17
C THR A 242 13.49 -15.17 -6.89
N ILE A 243 13.72 -14.27 -7.86
CA ILE A 243 15.02 -14.15 -8.57
C ILE A 243 16.15 -13.88 -7.57
N ALA A 244 15.87 -13.12 -6.54
CA ALA A 244 16.83 -12.74 -5.50
C ALA A 244 16.85 -13.72 -4.30
N GLY A 245 16.03 -14.77 -4.30
CA GLY A 245 15.89 -15.67 -3.16
C GLY A 245 15.22 -15.04 -1.95
N ILE A 246 14.49 -13.94 -2.15
CA ILE A 246 13.83 -13.18 -1.08
C ILE A 246 12.37 -13.62 -0.96
N LYS A 247 11.86 -13.67 0.27
CA LYS A 247 10.47 -14.03 0.55
C LYS A 247 9.61 -12.81 0.83
N GLY A 248 8.47 -12.71 0.17
CA GLY A 248 7.44 -11.71 0.46
C GLY A 248 6.46 -12.21 1.53
N ILE A 249 6.28 -11.44 2.60
CA ILE A 249 5.30 -11.68 3.66
C ILE A 249 4.22 -10.60 3.56
N TYR A 250 2.96 -10.99 3.46
CA TYR A 250 1.84 -10.10 3.22
C TYR A 250 0.94 -9.97 4.43
N SER A 251 0.47 -8.76 4.70
CA SER A 251 -0.48 -8.47 5.78
C SER A 251 -1.80 -9.24 5.61
N ASP A 252 -2.32 -9.74 6.71
CA ASP A 252 -3.66 -10.32 6.84
C ASP A 252 -4.74 -9.27 7.19
N ALA A 253 -4.32 -8.01 7.40
CA ALA A 253 -5.19 -6.88 7.73
C ALA A 253 -5.01 -5.69 6.76
N PRO A 254 -5.14 -5.91 5.42
CA PRO A 254 -4.80 -4.91 4.41
C PRO A 254 -5.61 -3.62 4.57
N GLY A 255 -4.88 -2.50 4.66
CA GLY A 255 -5.42 -1.15 4.83
C GLY A 255 -5.81 -0.78 6.26
N LYS A 256 -5.53 -1.63 7.25
CA LYS A 256 -5.76 -1.35 8.67
C LYS A 256 -4.47 -1.03 9.43
N GLU A 257 -3.35 -1.30 8.80
CA GLU A 257 -2.02 -1.32 9.42
C GLU A 257 -1.67 0.03 10.06
N ASN A 258 -1.87 1.13 9.33
CA ASN A 258 -1.54 2.46 9.84
C ASN A 258 -2.39 2.83 11.05
N CYS A 259 -3.70 2.55 11.00
CA CYS A 259 -4.59 2.77 12.17
C CYS A 259 -4.17 1.91 13.38
N ILE A 260 -3.75 0.67 13.16
CA ILE A 260 -3.22 -0.20 14.22
C ILE A 260 -1.95 0.41 14.81
N GLY A 261 -1.07 0.96 13.98
CA GLY A 261 0.14 1.63 14.44
C GLY A 261 -0.14 2.93 15.21
N ILE A 262 -1.15 3.70 14.80
CA ILE A 262 -1.60 4.88 15.55
C ILE A 262 -2.15 4.47 16.93
N LEU A 263 -2.96 3.41 17.00
CA LEU A 263 -3.48 2.89 18.27
C LEU A 263 -2.34 2.43 19.18
N ASP A 264 -1.36 1.71 18.65
CA ASP A 264 -0.18 1.26 19.37
C ASP A 264 0.61 2.43 19.96
N PHE A 265 0.81 3.49 19.17
CA PHE A 265 1.44 4.72 19.63
C PHE A 265 0.68 5.36 20.81
N LEU A 266 -0.65 5.44 20.71
CA LEU A 266 -1.49 6.03 21.76
C LEU A 266 -1.52 5.18 23.03
N GLU A 267 -1.51 3.85 22.91
CA GLU A 267 -1.48 2.91 24.03
C GLU A 267 -0.15 3.01 24.81
N GLU A 268 0.97 3.25 24.14
CA GLU A 268 2.29 3.38 24.78
C GLU A 268 2.47 4.75 25.47
N ASN A 269 1.79 5.81 25.00
CA ASN A 269 1.97 7.19 25.48
C ASN A 269 0.82 7.71 26.38
N ASN A 270 -0.15 6.88 26.75
CA ASN A 270 -1.19 7.14 27.73
C ASN A 270 -0.88 6.39 29.05
#